data_2ba37e6a29113faf87bb9fc2f9b2d07f
#
_entry.id   2ba37e6a29113faf87bb9fc2f9b2d07f
#
_cell.length_a   1.000
_cell.length_b   1.000
_cell.length_c   1.000
_cell.angle_alpha   90.00
_cell.angle_beta   90.00
_cell.angle_gamma   90.00
#
_symmetry.space_group_name_H-M   'P 1'
#
loop_
_entity.id
_entity.type
_entity.pdbx_description
1 polymer ?
#
loop_
_entity_poly.entity_id
_entity_poly.type
_entity_poly.pdbx_seq_one_letter_code
_entity_poly.pdbx_strand_id
1 'polypeptide(L)'
;MSSHRRVGGRDAGALILSYLIIVPVFMLAVMVIVQSALWYLAREAALAAARQGVDAARVPGAAPGAGTQAALAFVHNDASGYLLGAGASMPEPSAAAAGTSPSIQVTVTGHIPTFVPGLAIKISQTVTAPAEKFVAP
;
A
#
# COMPACT_ATOMS: atom_id res chain seq x y z
N MET A 1 29.73 61.39 25.82
CA MET A 1 29.01 61.23 24.55
C MET A 1 29.01 59.74 24.21
N SER A 2 27.91 59.05 24.55
CA SER A 2 27.76 57.60 24.36
C SER A 2 27.04 57.36 23.05
N SER A 3 27.72 56.86 22.02
CA SER A 3 27.11 56.46 20.78
C SER A 3 26.52 55.03 20.96
N HIS A 4 25.23 54.94 21.19
CA HIS A 4 24.50 53.69 21.07
C HIS A 4 24.48 53.25 19.61
N ARG A 5 25.35 52.30 19.27
CA ARG A 5 25.32 51.61 17.98
C ARG A 5 24.06 50.75 17.96
N ARG A 6 23.04 51.15 17.22
CA ARG A 6 21.90 50.32 16.87
C ARG A 6 22.35 49.27 15.83
N VAL A 7 22.85 48.17 16.32
CA VAL A 7 23.08 46.97 15.53
C VAL A 7 21.93 46.05 15.86
N GLY A 8 20.93 45.89 15.01
CA GLY A 8 19.84 44.97 15.31
C GLY A 8 18.67 44.88 14.33
N GLY A 9 18.64 45.69 13.27
CA GLY A 9 17.45 45.69 12.38
C GLY A 9 17.57 44.90 11.11
N ARG A 10 18.78 44.56 10.68
CA ARG A 10 19.02 43.88 9.40
C ARG A 10 19.10 42.35 9.53
N ASP A 11 19.61 41.86 10.65
CA ASP A 11 19.77 40.44 10.89
C ASP A 11 18.45 39.73 11.23
N ALA A 12 17.53 40.45 11.93
CA ALA A 12 16.21 39.92 12.24
C ALA A 12 15.36 39.66 10.98
N GLY A 13 15.44 40.55 9.98
CA GLY A 13 14.73 40.39 8.72
C GLY A 13 15.27 39.23 7.88
N ALA A 14 16.59 39.02 7.86
CA ALA A 14 17.22 37.91 7.15
C ALA A 14 16.88 36.55 7.77
N LEU A 15 16.79 36.46 9.10
CA LEU A 15 16.37 35.24 9.81
C LEU A 15 14.92 34.89 9.50
N ILE A 16 14.01 35.84 9.53
CA ILE A 16 12.59 35.63 9.22
C ILE A 16 12.42 35.11 7.78
N LEU A 17 13.15 35.71 6.83
CA LEU A 17 13.10 35.27 5.43
C LEU A 17 13.63 33.86 5.26
N SER A 18 14.68 33.48 6.00
CA SER A 18 15.22 32.10 5.98
C SER A 18 14.20 31.10 6.53
N TYR A 19 13.52 31.39 7.61
CA TYR A 19 12.47 30.52 8.17
C TYR A 19 11.28 30.37 7.22
N LEU A 20 10.91 31.41 6.50
CA LEU A 20 9.80 31.39 5.54
C LEU A 20 10.03 30.38 4.40
N ILE A 21 11.29 30.11 4.05
CA ILE A 21 11.65 29.11 3.03
C ILE A 21 11.92 27.73 3.67
N ILE A 22 12.61 27.68 4.78
CA ILE A 22 13.03 26.42 5.40
C ILE A 22 11.81 25.62 5.92
N VAL A 23 10.84 26.29 6.55
CA VAL A 23 9.66 25.60 7.11
C VAL A 23 8.83 24.88 6.03
N PRO A 24 8.44 25.52 4.91
CA PRO A 24 7.71 24.80 3.86
C PRO A 24 8.52 23.66 3.25
N VAL A 25 9.82 23.84 3.03
CA VAL A 25 10.70 22.78 2.50
C VAL A 25 10.78 21.61 3.46
N PHE A 26 10.93 21.86 4.74
CA PHE A 26 10.93 20.83 5.76
C PHE A 26 9.57 20.10 5.82
N MET A 27 8.46 20.83 5.76
CA MET A 27 7.11 20.24 5.72
C MET A 27 6.92 19.33 4.50
N LEU A 28 7.40 19.74 3.33
CA LEU A 28 7.38 18.91 2.13
C LEU A 28 8.21 17.65 2.30
N ALA A 29 9.39 17.75 2.90
CA ALA A 29 10.24 16.58 3.16
C ALA A 29 9.54 15.57 4.08
N VAL A 30 8.93 16.03 5.16
CA VAL A 30 8.16 15.19 6.07
C VAL A 30 6.97 14.54 5.33
N MET A 31 6.26 15.31 4.50
CA MET A 31 5.13 14.79 3.72
C MET A 31 5.56 13.67 2.76
N VAL A 32 6.70 13.81 2.09
CA VAL A 32 7.25 12.77 1.20
C VAL A 32 7.59 11.50 1.98
N ILE A 33 8.17 11.63 3.16
CA ILE A 33 8.50 10.48 4.03
C ILE A 33 7.23 9.74 4.44
N VAL A 34 6.22 10.45 4.92
CA VAL A 34 4.94 9.87 5.33
C VAL A 34 4.24 9.18 4.16
N GLN A 35 4.21 9.83 2.99
CA GLN A 35 3.60 9.27 1.80
C GLN A 35 4.30 7.99 1.33
N SER A 36 5.62 7.95 1.42
CA SER A 36 6.44 6.77 1.10
C SER A 36 6.15 5.62 2.06
N ALA A 37 6.02 5.91 3.35
CA ALA A 37 5.67 4.92 4.36
C ALA A 37 4.28 4.33 4.13
N LEU A 38 3.28 5.16 3.82
CA LEU A 38 1.92 4.71 3.50
C LEU A 38 1.89 3.84 2.26
N TRP A 39 2.66 4.21 1.23
CA TRP A 39 2.79 3.40 0.02
C TRP A 39 3.37 2.01 0.32
N TYR A 40 4.43 1.96 1.11
CA TYR A 40 5.05 0.70 1.51
C TYR A 40 4.09 -0.19 2.33
N LEU A 41 3.43 0.39 3.33
CA LEU A 41 2.44 -0.33 4.16
C LEU A 41 1.29 -0.89 3.33
N ALA A 42 0.72 -0.09 2.44
CA ALA A 42 -0.38 -0.52 1.59
C ALA A 42 0.03 -1.66 0.64
N ARG A 43 1.25 -1.60 0.11
CA ARG A 43 1.82 -2.66 -0.73
C ARG A 43 1.96 -3.98 0.04
N GLU A 44 2.54 -3.93 1.23
CA GLU A 44 2.70 -5.11 2.09
C GLU A 44 1.36 -5.70 2.52
N ALA A 45 0.39 -4.84 2.86
CA ALA A 45 -0.95 -5.28 3.21
C ALA A 45 -1.68 -5.95 2.03
N ALA A 46 -1.59 -5.39 0.84
CA ALA A 46 -2.17 -6.00 -0.35
C ALA A 46 -1.53 -7.36 -0.67
N LEU A 47 -0.20 -7.48 -0.46
CA LEU A 47 0.51 -8.73 -0.62
C LEU A 47 0.10 -9.77 0.44
N ALA A 48 -0.02 -9.36 1.70
CA ALA A 48 -0.48 -10.24 2.78
C ALA A 48 -1.93 -10.72 2.55
N ALA A 49 -2.81 -9.81 2.13
CA ALA A 49 -4.19 -10.14 1.77
C ALA A 49 -4.25 -11.14 0.61
N ALA A 50 -3.44 -10.95 -0.43
CA ALA A 50 -3.39 -11.87 -1.56
C ALA A 50 -2.88 -13.27 -1.15
N ARG A 51 -1.90 -13.35 -0.23
CA ARG A 51 -1.45 -14.63 0.36
C ARG A 51 -2.55 -15.32 1.13
N GLN A 52 -3.24 -14.61 2.02
CA GLN A 52 -4.41 -15.14 2.74
C GLN A 52 -5.48 -15.65 1.77
N GLY A 53 -5.74 -14.91 0.71
CA GLY A 53 -6.67 -15.32 -0.33
C GLY A 53 -6.27 -16.62 -1.02
N VAL A 54 -5.00 -16.74 -1.41
CA VAL A 54 -4.48 -17.98 -2.03
C VAL A 54 -4.57 -19.15 -1.05
N ASP A 55 -4.19 -18.93 0.20
CA ASP A 55 -4.23 -20.01 1.22
C ASP A 55 -5.66 -20.49 1.46
N ALA A 56 -6.63 -19.60 1.52
CA ALA A 56 -8.05 -19.96 1.64
C ALA A 56 -8.59 -20.70 0.40
N ALA A 57 -8.11 -20.33 -0.79
CA ALA A 57 -8.54 -20.97 -2.04
C ALA A 57 -7.93 -22.36 -2.28
N ARG A 58 -6.78 -22.64 -1.66
CA ARG A 58 -6.09 -23.95 -1.80
C ARG A 58 -6.69 -25.07 -0.96
N VAL A 59 -7.55 -24.73 0.01
CA VAL A 59 -8.17 -25.74 0.87
C VAL A 59 -9.04 -26.68 0.02
N PRO A 60 -8.87 -28.00 0.13
CA PRO A 60 -9.71 -28.95 -0.59
C PRO A 60 -11.19 -28.74 -0.26
N GLY A 61 -12.03 -28.57 -1.27
CA GLY A 61 -13.46 -28.28 -1.09
C GLY A 61 -13.78 -26.82 -0.76
N ALA A 62 -12.83 -25.90 -0.93
CA ALA A 62 -13.07 -24.47 -0.76
C ALA A 62 -14.25 -24.00 -1.64
N ALA A 63 -15.13 -23.20 -1.05
CA ALA A 63 -16.24 -22.62 -1.78
C ALA A 63 -15.74 -21.67 -2.91
N PRO A 64 -16.47 -21.56 -4.02
CA PRO A 64 -16.18 -20.55 -5.03
C PRO A 64 -16.08 -19.16 -4.40
N GLY A 65 -15.00 -18.45 -4.66
CA GLY A 65 -14.78 -17.10 -4.09
C GLY A 65 -14.20 -17.06 -2.66
N ALA A 66 -13.92 -18.20 -2.03
CA ALA A 66 -13.32 -18.25 -0.69
C ALA A 66 -12.02 -17.42 -0.61
N GLY A 67 -11.19 -17.49 -1.65
CA GLY A 67 -9.94 -16.71 -1.72
C GLY A 67 -10.16 -15.20 -1.76
N THR A 68 -11.10 -14.73 -2.56
CA THR A 68 -11.42 -13.30 -2.64
C THR A 68 -12.05 -12.80 -1.34
N GLN A 69 -12.92 -13.58 -0.73
CA GLN A 69 -13.53 -13.24 0.57
C GLN A 69 -12.49 -13.15 1.67
N ALA A 70 -11.57 -14.11 1.77
CA ALA A 70 -10.50 -14.09 2.78
C ALA A 70 -9.56 -12.89 2.59
N ALA A 71 -9.19 -12.59 1.34
CA ALA A 71 -8.36 -11.43 1.03
C ALA A 71 -9.04 -10.11 1.43
N LEU A 72 -10.32 -9.94 1.10
CA LEU A 72 -11.08 -8.74 1.46
C LEU A 72 -11.33 -8.62 2.96
N ALA A 73 -11.59 -9.73 3.65
CA ALA A 73 -11.72 -9.76 5.11
C ALA A 73 -10.43 -9.28 5.80
N PHE A 74 -9.28 -9.75 5.33
CA PHE A 74 -7.99 -9.27 5.83
C PHE A 74 -7.83 -7.76 5.65
N VAL A 75 -8.10 -7.24 4.45
CA VAL A 75 -8.00 -5.80 4.21
C VAL A 75 -8.95 -5.01 5.10
N HIS A 76 -10.17 -5.48 5.27
CA HIS A 76 -11.17 -4.81 6.10
C HIS A 76 -10.74 -4.73 7.57
N ASN A 77 -10.19 -5.82 8.10
CA ASN A 77 -9.81 -5.91 9.52
C ASN A 77 -8.47 -5.23 9.82
N ASP A 78 -7.48 -5.39 8.94
CA ASP A 78 -6.09 -5.07 9.26
C ASP A 78 -5.52 -3.90 8.43
N ALA A 79 -6.14 -3.53 7.29
CA ALA A 79 -5.57 -2.58 6.35
C ALA A 79 -6.51 -1.43 5.94
N SER A 80 -7.69 -1.34 6.52
CA SER A 80 -8.73 -0.36 6.12
C SER A 80 -8.29 1.10 6.24
N GLY A 81 -7.28 1.40 7.07
CA GLY A 81 -6.77 2.76 7.27
C GLY A 81 -5.79 3.24 6.19
N TYR A 82 -5.17 2.34 5.45
CA TYR A 82 -4.10 2.67 4.49
C TYR A 82 -4.22 1.98 3.12
N LEU A 83 -5.15 1.06 2.95
CA LEU A 83 -5.54 0.47 1.67
C LEU A 83 -7.03 0.69 1.44
N LEU A 84 -7.36 1.75 0.70
CA LEU A 84 -8.73 2.19 0.47
C LEU A 84 -9.30 1.58 -0.82
N GLY A 85 -10.62 1.35 -0.85
CA GLY A 85 -11.31 0.86 -2.04
C GLY A 85 -10.76 -0.47 -2.53
N ALA A 86 -10.41 -1.36 -1.59
CA ALA A 86 -9.82 -2.64 -1.93
C ALA A 86 -10.77 -3.50 -2.74
N GLY A 87 -10.22 -4.12 -3.78
CA GLY A 87 -10.85 -5.17 -4.57
C GLY A 87 -9.96 -6.42 -4.58
N ALA A 88 -10.57 -7.59 -4.59
CA ALA A 88 -9.86 -8.84 -4.79
C ALA A 88 -10.45 -9.57 -6.00
N SER A 89 -9.60 -10.11 -6.83
CA SER A 89 -10.00 -10.92 -7.98
C SER A 89 -9.19 -12.22 -8.00
N MET A 90 -9.88 -13.27 -8.40
CA MET A 90 -9.28 -14.56 -8.61
C MET A 90 -9.69 -15.00 -10.03
N PRO A 91 -8.77 -14.91 -11.01
CA PRO A 91 -9.03 -15.41 -12.33
C PRO A 91 -9.37 -16.92 -12.26
N GLU A 92 -10.24 -17.38 -13.14
CA GLU A 92 -10.45 -18.81 -13.33
C GLU A 92 -9.09 -19.51 -13.49
N PRO A 93 -8.90 -20.68 -12.86
CA PRO A 93 -7.66 -21.42 -13.00
C PRO A 93 -7.38 -21.62 -14.49
N SER A 94 -6.32 -21.02 -14.99
CA SER A 94 -5.92 -21.24 -16.38
C SER A 94 -5.72 -22.73 -16.56
N ALA A 95 -6.42 -23.31 -17.54
CA ALA A 95 -6.23 -24.70 -17.90
C ALA A 95 -4.73 -24.90 -18.16
N ALA A 96 -4.09 -25.64 -17.27
CA ALA A 96 -2.66 -25.87 -17.35
C ALA A 96 -2.35 -26.47 -18.71
N ALA A 97 -1.40 -25.88 -19.43
CA ALA A 97 -0.79 -26.56 -20.59
C ALA A 97 -0.35 -27.94 -20.14
N ALA A 98 -0.52 -28.92 -21.00
CA ALA A 98 -0.27 -30.34 -20.69
C ALA A 98 1.08 -30.48 -19.96
N GLY A 99 1.06 -30.91 -18.68
CA GLY A 99 2.25 -31.12 -17.85
C GLY A 99 2.48 -30.08 -16.77
N THR A 100 1.69 -28.99 -16.68
CA THR A 100 1.83 -27.99 -15.62
C THR A 100 0.72 -28.18 -14.59
N SER A 101 1.03 -28.11 -13.29
CA SER A 101 0.02 -28.15 -12.23
C SER A 101 -0.87 -26.92 -12.32
N PRO A 102 -2.20 -27.05 -12.12
CA PRO A 102 -3.08 -25.89 -12.07
C PRO A 102 -2.60 -24.93 -10.97
N SER A 103 -2.60 -23.63 -11.26
CA SER A 103 -2.20 -22.61 -10.31
C SER A 103 -3.39 -21.76 -9.91
N ILE A 104 -3.44 -21.40 -8.65
CA ILE A 104 -4.40 -20.44 -8.10
C ILE A 104 -3.71 -19.10 -8.02
N GLN A 105 -4.38 -18.06 -8.51
CA GLN A 105 -3.89 -16.69 -8.50
C GLN A 105 -4.92 -15.79 -7.80
N VAL A 106 -4.46 -14.99 -6.87
CA VAL A 106 -5.27 -13.94 -6.22
C VAL A 106 -4.58 -12.61 -6.41
N THR A 107 -5.33 -11.66 -6.94
CA THR A 107 -4.88 -10.27 -7.11
C THR A 107 -5.68 -9.37 -6.19
N VAL A 108 -4.99 -8.59 -5.37
CA VAL A 108 -5.59 -7.56 -4.52
C VAL A 108 -5.19 -6.20 -5.05
N THR A 109 -6.19 -5.34 -5.25
CA THR A 109 -6.03 -3.97 -5.71
C THR A 109 -6.57 -3.00 -4.69
N GLY A 110 -6.12 -1.77 -4.72
CA GLY A 110 -6.62 -0.69 -3.87
C GLY A 110 -5.87 0.60 -4.17
N HIS A 111 -6.07 1.60 -3.35
CA HIS A 111 -5.32 2.86 -3.42
C HIS A 111 -4.97 3.36 -2.02
N ILE A 112 -3.92 4.14 -1.93
CA ILE A 112 -3.49 4.74 -0.66
C ILE A 112 -4.14 6.10 -0.46
N PRO A 113 -4.40 6.50 0.80
CA PRO A 113 -4.76 7.88 1.09
C PRO A 113 -3.61 8.81 0.72
N THR A 114 -3.92 9.89 0.01
CA THR A 114 -2.94 10.89 -0.41
C THR A 114 -3.30 12.25 0.17
N PHE A 115 -2.29 13.03 0.54
CA PHE A 115 -2.47 14.40 0.99
C PHE A 115 -2.65 15.39 -0.17
N VAL A 116 -2.45 14.93 -1.42
CA VAL A 116 -2.60 15.75 -2.62
C VAL A 116 -3.99 15.49 -3.21
N PRO A 117 -4.88 16.49 -3.24
CA PRO A 117 -6.20 16.36 -3.84
C PRO A 117 -6.11 15.96 -5.32
N GLY A 118 -6.89 14.95 -5.72
CA GLY A 118 -6.93 14.46 -7.09
C GLY A 118 -5.82 13.45 -7.47
N LEU A 119 -4.89 13.16 -6.57
CA LEU A 119 -3.89 12.12 -6.78
C LEU A 119 -4.35 10.80 -6.15
N ALA A 120 -4.57 9.78 -6.96
CA ALA A 120 -4.87 8.42 -6.50
C ALA A 120 -3.71 7.48 -6.88
N ILE A 121 -2.96 7.04 -5.89
CA ILE A 121 -1.88 6.07 -6.13
C ILE A 121 -2.45 4.68 -5.96
N LYS A 122 -2.54 3.95 -7.07
CA LYS A 122 -3.06 2.58 -7.10
C LYS A 122 -1.99 1.57 -6.66
N ILE A 123 -2.43 0.57 -5.91
CA ILE A 123 -1.65 -0.60 -5.52
C ILE A 123 -2.30 -1.83 -6.14
N SER A 124 -1.49 -2.73 -6.66
CA SER A 124 -1.92 -4.04 -7.13
C SER A 124 -0.86 -5.06 -6.76
N GLN A 125 -1.26 -6.12 -6.08
CA GLN A 125 -0.39 -7.24 -5.72
C GLN A 125 -1.05 -8.54 -6.10
N THR A 126 -0.27 -9.42 -6.69
CA THR A 126 -0.72 -10.72 -7.16
C THR A 126 0.14 -11.81 -6.53
N VAL A 127 -0.51 -12.82 -6.00
CA VAL A 127 0.15 -14.03 -5.49
C VAL A 127 -0.37 -15.22 -6.26
N THR A 128 0.55 -16.07 -6.67
CA THR A 128 0.25 -17.32 -7.40
C THR A 128 0.83 -18.49 -6.61
N ALA A 129 0.04 -19.52 -6.40
CA ALA A 129 0.50 -20.76 -5.80
C ALA A 129 -0.05 -21.97 -6.58
N PRO A 130 0.67 -23.09 -6.59
CA PRO A 130 0.17 -24.33 -7.20
C PRO A 130 -1.07 -24.81 -6.44
N ALA A 131 -2.07 -25.28 -7.17
CA ALA A 131 -3.19 -25.98 -6.58
C ALA A 131 -2.72 -27.38 -6.15
N GLU A 132 -2.91 -27.70 -4.89
CA GLU A 132 -2.57 -29.03 -4.38
C GLU A 132 -3.57 -30.06 -4.93
N LYS A 133 -3.09 -30.97 -5.79
CA LYS A 133 -3.85 -32.14 -6.15
C LYS A 133 -3.56 -33.23 -5.12
N PHE A 134 -4.57 -33.63 -4.39
CA PHE A 134 -4.49 -34.81 -3.57
C PHE A 134 -4.38 -36.03 -4.52
N VAL A 135 -3.20 -36.59 -4.61
CA VAL A 135 -3.02 -37.91 -5.26
C VAL A 135 -3.30 -38.94 -4.18
N ALA A 136 -4.49 -39.53 -4.22
CA ALA A 136 -4.80 -40.66 -3.35
C ALA A 136 -3.79 -41.80 -3.64
N PRO A 137 -3.30 -42.47 -2.59
CA PRO A 137 -2.39 -43.59 -2.75
C PRO A 137 -2.99 -44.74 -3.48
#